data_cfcfc7e1e6df49373ef4a55f84447c34
#
_entry.id   cfcfc7e1e6df49373ef4a55f84447c34
#
_cell.length_a   1.000
_cell.length_b   1.000
_cell.length_c   1.000
_cell.angle_alpha   90.00
_cell.angle_beta   90.00
_cell.angle_gamma   90.00
#
_symmetry.space_group_name_H-M   'P 1'
#
loop_
_entity.id
_entity.type
_entity.pdbx_description
1 polymer ?
#
loop_
_entity_poly.entity_id
_entity_poly.type
_entity_poly.pdbx_seq_one_letter_code
_entity_poly.pdbx_strand_id
1 'polypeptide(L)'
;MITFFSTASAVGKTLVSCNVAAELARLGYRVCLADLDLQFGDVCNYLQLMPQQTLADAQNAVHVQGGAFHVEQYLTMYTHDQTRFYVLASPQRLDEAYNIKAAEVRKIIQHLRGMFDYVLLDTTSMFSVLNLSMLDMSTIVTFLGIVDFLPTIKNMKIGNDTLKNLNYDINKIRLVLNRSDSVTRISREDVEELLGESFDYILPNDFKAANRSIKDGVPLVLGGEQTPLGDALCDMAAQYTNRGLDDEVYDEENNNSWFSRLFH
;
A
#
# COMPACT_ATOMS: atom_id res chain seq x y z
N MET A 1 -1.29 -5.74 -8.84
CA MET A 1 -1.76 -5.85 -7.43
C MET A 1 -0.59 -5.56 -6.50
N ILE A 2 -0.81 -4.71 -5.50
CA ILE A 2 0.20 -4.24 -4.55
C ILE A 2 -0.27 -4.58 -3.13
N THR A 3 0.55 -5.30 -2.38
CA THR A 3 0.24 -5.62 -0.97
C THR A 3 1.17 -4.83 -0.04
N PHE A 4 0.58 -4.11 0.91
CA PHE A 4 1.30 -3.42 1.98
C PHE A 4 1.41 -4.34 3.18
N PHE A 5 2.63 -4.72 3.50
CA PHE A 5 2.95 -5.69 4.54
C PHE A 5 4.04 -5.17 5.49
N SER A 6 4.09 -5.68 6.69
CA SER A 6 5.15 -5.41 7.66
C SER A 6 5.22 -6.53 8.70
N THR A 7 6.25 -6.54 9.50
CA THR A 7 6.41 -7.44 10.66
C THR A 7 6.30 -6.72 12.00
N ALA A 8 5.84 -5.47 11.96
CA ALA A 8 5.55 -4.68 13.16
C ALA A 8 4.25 -3.88 12.96
N SER A 9 3.49 -3.73 14.03
CA SER A 9 2.30 -2.87 14.04
C SER A 9 2.67 -1.40 14.06
N ALA A 10 1.73 -0.53 13.69
CA ALA A 10 1.87 0.92 13.73
C ALA A 10 3.03 1.52 12.90
N VAL A 11 3.55 0.78 11.91
CA VAL A 11 4.59 1.28 11.00
C VAL A 11 4.04 2.19 9.90
N GLY A 12 2.73 2.40 9.81
CA GLY A 12 2.09 3.32 8.87
C GLY A 12 1.53 2.67 7.59
N LYS A 13 1.31 1.35 7.56
CA LYS A 13 0.77 0.65 6.37
C LYS A 13 -0.48 1.32 5.81
N THR A 14 -1.51 1.50 6.64
CA THR A 14 -2.79 2.11 6.24
C THR A 14 -2.63 3.53 5.70
N LEU A 15 -1.77 4.35 6.32
CA LEU A 15 -1.49 5.69 5.82
C LEU A 15 -0.86 5.62 4.43
N VAL A 16 0.16 4.77 4.24
CA VAL A 16 0.86 4.63 2.95
C VAL A 16 -0.08 4.05 1.90
N SER A 17 -0.83 2.99 2.21
CA SER A 17 -1.76 2.35 1.25
C SER A 17 -2.87 3.28 0.79
N CYS A 18 -3.46 4.07 1.71
CA CYS A 18 -4.49 5.07 1.37
C CYS A 18 -3.94 6.19 0.47
N ASN A 19 -2.72 6.66 0.74
CA ASN A 19 -2.09 7.71 -0.06
C ASN A 19 -1.70 7.21 -1.45
N VAL A 20 -1.10 6.02 -1.55
CA VAL A 20 -0.77 5.41 -2.85
C VAL A 20 -2.04 5.14 -3.65
N ALA A 21 -3.13 4.67 -3.03
CA ALA A 21 -4.42 4.48 -3.70
C ALA A 21 -4.98 5.81 -4.24
N ALA A 22 -4.93 6.86 -3.42
CA ALA A 22 -5.40 8.18 -3.80
C ALA A 22 -4.58 8.78 -4.94
N GLU A 23 -3.25 8.65 -4.90
CA GLU A 23 -2.36 9.16 -5.95
C GLU A 23 -2.56 8.42 -7.28
N LEU A 24 -2.61 7.07 -7.25
CA LEU A 24 -2.91 6.29 -8.45
C LEU A 24 -4.27 6.68 -9.07
N ALA A 25 -5.28 6.93 -8.23
CA ALA A 25 -6.58 7.40 -8.70
C ALA A 25 -6.51 8.83 -9.28
N ARG A 26 -5.73 9.74 -8.67
CA ARG A 26 -5.46 11.08 -9.16
C ARG A 26 -4.76 11.06 -10.54
N LEU A 27 -3.90 10.07 -10.76
CA LEU A 27 -3.25 9.81 -12.04
C LEU A 27 -4.19 9.21 -13.11
N GLY A 28 -5.45 8.94 -12.76
CA GLY A 28 -6.50 8.49 -13.68
C GLY A 28 -6.68 6.98 -13.76
N TYR A 29 -6.06 6.20 -12.88
CA TYR A 29 -6.26 4.74 -12.83
C TYR A 29 -7.52 4.38 -12.05
N ARG A 30 -8.14 3.27 -12.42
CA ARG A 30 -9.22 2.63 -11.65
C ARG A 30 -8.58 1.86 -10.50
N VAL A 31 -8.83 2.30 -9.26
CA VAL A 31 -8.17 1.78 -8.06
C VAL A 31 -9.19 1.21 -7.09
N CYS A 32 -8.86 0.05 -6.52
CA CYS A 32 -9.55 -0.51 -5.36
C CYS A 32 -8.54 -0.79 -4.24
N LEU A 33 -8.83 -0.27 -3.04
CA LEU A 33 -8.09 -0.56 -1.81
C LEU A 33 -8.91 -1.51 -0.94
N ALA A 34 -8.40 -2.70 -0.68
CA ALA A 34 -9.03 -3.67 0.21
C ALA A 34 -8.35 -3.67 1.58
N ASP A 35 -9.15 -3.48 2.62
CA ASP A 35 -8.72 -3.54 4.01
C ASP A 35 -8.78 -4.99 4.50
N LEU A 36 -7.63 -5.61 4.64
CA LEU A 36 -7.46 -6.99 5.11
C LEU A 36 -6.89 -7.08 6.54
N ASP A 37 -6.85 -5.96 7.27
CA ASP A 37 -6.74 -5.99 8.72
C ASP A 37 -8.12 -6.28 9.31
N LEU A 38 -8.46 -7.58 9.36
CA LEU A 38 -9.82 -8.04 9.61
C LEU A 38 -10.37 -7.66 10.98
N GLN A 39 -9.49 -7.45 11.96
CA GLN A 39 -9.88 -7.20 13.35
C GLN A 39 -9.87 -5.71 13.71
N PHE A 40 -8.93 -4.97 13.14
CA PHE A 40 -8.68 -3.57 13.49
C PHE A 40 -8.42 -2.72 12.24
N GLY A 41 -9.16 -3.01 11.16
CA GLY A 41 -9.04 -2.27 9.91
C GLY A 41 -9.38 -0.80 10.07
N ASP A 42 -8.48 0.05 9.61
CA ASP A 42 -8.55 1.50 9.79
C ASP A 42 -8.69 2.29 8.48
N VAL A 43 -8.77 1.62 7.33
CA VAL A 43 -8.90 2.32 6.03
C VAL A 43 -10.15 3.21 6.00
N CYS A 44 -11.31 2.66 6.40
CA CYS A 44 -12.54 3.45 6.43
C CYS A 44 -12.52 4.55 7.49
N ASN A 45 -11.90 4.31 8.65
CA ASN A 45 -11.73 5.33 9.68
C ASN A 45 -10.84 6.47 9.18
N TYR A 46 -9.71 6.15 8.54
CA TYR A 46 -8.81 7.13 7.97
C TYR A 46 -9.50 8.00 6.90
N LEU A 47 -10.29 7.36 6.01
CA LEU A 47 -10.96 8.03 4.90
C LEU A 47 -12.33 8.61 5.27
N GLN A 48 -12.75 8.48 6.52
CA GLN A 48 -14.09 8.88 7.03
C GLN A 48 -15.24 8.31 6.21
N LEU A 49 -15.10 7.03 5.82
CA LEU A 49 -16.13 6.30 5.08
C LEU A 49 -17.05 5.52 6.01
N MET A 50 -18.32 5.43 5.62
CA MET A 50 -19.35 4.63 6.28
C MET A 50 -19.78 3.50 5.34
N PRO A 51 -19.08 2.34 5.36
CA PRO A 51 -19.38 1.24 4.45
C PRO A 51 -20.74 0.62 4.79
N GLN A 52 -21.55 0.37 3.76
CA GLN A 52 -22.82 -0.33 3.89
C GLN A 52 -22.65 -1.85 3.81
N GLN A 53 -21.60 -2.28 3.12
CA GLN A 53 -21.21 -3.67 2.93
C GLN A 53 -19.71 -3.82 3.21
N THR A 54 -19.30 -5.00 3.63
CA THR A 54 -17.93 -5.30 4.02
C THR A 54 -17.39 -6.54 3.30
N LEU A 55 -16.14 -6.87 3.55
CA LEU A 55 -15.53 -8.12 3.12
C LEU A 55 -16.30 -9.36 3.62
N ALA A 56 -16.92 -9.28 4.81
CA ALA A 56 -17.74 -10.39 5.34
C ALA A 56 -18.98 -10.62 4.49
N ASP A 57 -19.65 -9.55 4.07
CA ASP A 57 -20.82 -9.64 3.17
C ASP A 57 -20.41 -10.17 1.80
N ALA A 58 -19.31 -9.66 1.26
CA ALA A 58 -18.76 -10.12 -0.02
C ALA A 58 -18.40 -11.62 0.04
N GLN A 59 -17.82 -12.09 1.14
CA GLN A 59 -17.50 -13.50 1.35
C GLN A 59 -18.76 -14.37 1.35
N ASN A 60 -19.79 -13.96 2.07
CA ASN A 60 -21.07 -14.69 2.11
C ASN A 60 -21.68 -14.78 0.71
N ALA A 61 -21.64 -13.71 -0.06
CA ALA A 61 -22.18 -13.66 -1.40
C ALA A 61 -21.37 -14.49 -2.41
N VAL A 62 -20.07 -14.42 -2.42
CA VAL A 62 -19.23 -15.19 -3.36
C VAL A 62 -19.39 -16.69 -3.15
N HIS A 63 -19.63 -17.11 -1.90
CA HIS A 63 -19.88 -18.50 -1.57
C HIS A 63 -21.22 -19.00 -2.13
N VAL A 64 -22.25 -18.16 -2.09
CA VAL A 64 -23.63 -18.54 -2.50
C VAL A 64 -23.86 -18.33 -3.99
N GLN A 65 -23.38 -17.22 -4.57
CA GLN A 65 -23.70 -16.78 -5.92
C GLN A 65 -22.75 -17.34 -6.99
N GLY A 66 -21.54 -17.76 -6.60
CA GLY A 66 -20.59 -18.30 -7.56
C GLY A 66 -20.34 -17.36 -8.74
N GLY A 67 -20.64 -17.81 -9.96
CA GLY A 67 -20.45 -17.03 -11.19
C GLY A 67 -21.33 -15.79 -11.37
N ALA A 68 -22.39 -15.63 -10.54
CA ALA A 68 -23.25 -14.45 -10.54
C ALA A 68 -22.83 -13.40 -9.49
N PHE A 69 -21.65 -13.55 -8.89
CA PHE A 69 -21.13 -12.64 -7.89
C PHE A 69 -20.68 -11.31 -8.52
N HIS A 70 -21.21 -10.21 -8.02
CA HIS A 70 -20.90 -8.84 -8.43
C HIS A 70 -20.19 -8.11 -7.31
N VAL A 71 -18.87 -8.10 -7.33
CA VAL A 71 -18.03 -7.54 -6.24
C VAL A 71 -18.25 -6.04 -6.02
N GLU A 72 -18.64 -5.30 -7.05
CA GLU A 72 -18.91 -3.86 -6.99
C GLU A 72 -19.99 -3.47 -5.99
N GLN A 73 -20.91 -4.38 -5.67
CA GLN A 73 -21.99 -4.14 -4.70
C GLN A 73 -21.48 -4.04 -3.26
N TYR A 74 -20.26 -4.52 -3.01
CA TYR A 74 -19.61 -4.57 -1.70
C TYR A 74 -18.54 -3.49 -1.53
N LEU A 75 -18.43 -2.59 -2.50
CA LEU A 75 -17.42 -1.53 -2.50
C LEU A 75 -18.03 -0.21 -2.04
N THR A 76 -17.26 0.52 -1.25
CA THR A 76 -17.58 1.90 -0.87
C THR A 76 -16.71 2.84 -1.67
N MET A 77 -17.29 3.85 -2.30
CA MET A 77 -16.54 4.82 -3.11
C MET A 77 -16.05 5.96 -2.22
N TYR A 78 -14.73 6.20 -2.25
CA TYR A 78 -14.12 7.44 -1.75
C TYR A 78 -14.11 8.48 -2.86
N THR A 79 -14.42 9.73 -2.52
CA THR A 79 -14.38 10.86 -3.45
C THR A 79 -13.82 12.10 -2.77
N HIS A 80 -12.81 12.71 -3.39
CA HIS A 80 -12.29 14.03 -3.01
C HIS A 80 -12.00 14.81 -4.28
N ASP A 81 -12.66 15.95 -4.48
CA ASP A 81 -12.67 16.72 -5.72
C ASP A 81 -12.99 15.82 -6.94
N GLN A 82 -12.04 15.71 -7.87
CA GLN A 82 -12.17 14.88 -9.06
C GLN A 82 -11.62 13.46 -8.88
N THR A 83 -10.93 13.19 -7.77
CA THR A 83 -10.30 11.89 -7.50
C THR A 83 -11.32 10.93 -6.88
N ARG A 84 -11.37 9.70 -7.42
CA ARG A 84 -12.27 8.65 -6.93
C ARG A 84 -11.56 7.31 -6.93
N PHE A 85 -11.73 6.56 -5.86
CA PHE A 85 -11.33 5.15 -5.81
C PHE A 85 -12.30 4.36 -4.91
N TYR A 86 -12.21 3.05 -4.99
CA TYR A 86 -13.10 2.17 -4.26
C TYR A 86 -12.38 1.52 -3.08
N VAL A 87 -13.13 1.26 -2.03
CA VAL A 87 -12.67 0.58 -0.82
C VAL A 87 -13.52 -0.65 -0.58
N LEU A 88 -12.88 -1.80 -0.42
CA LEU A 88 -13.49 -2.99 0.18
C LEU A 88 -13.17 -2.96 1.66
N ALA A 89 -14.17 -2.65 2.48
CA ALA A 89 -14.01 -2.47 3.91
C ALA A 89 -13.76 -3.79 4.64
N SER A 90 -12.94 -3.78 5.68
CA SER A 90 -12.81 -4.88 6.64
C SER A 90 -14.14 -5.15 7.36
N PRO A 91 -14.34 -6.34 7.95
CA PRO A 91 -15.50 -6.64 8.78
C PRO A 91 -15.64 -5.64 9.93
N GLN A 92 -16.87 -5.28 10.28
CA GLN A 92 -17.14 -4.35 11.40
C GLN A 92 -17.24 -5.04 12.75
N ARG A 93 -17.31 -6.37 12.76
CA ARG A 93 -17.51 -7.19 13.97
C ARG A 93 -16.44 -8.26 14.04
N LEU A 94 -15.93 -8.51 15.24
CA LEU A 94 -14.90 -9.54 15.48
C LEU A 94 -15.39 -10.96 15.15
N ASP A 95 -16.66 -11.26 15.40
CA ASP A 95 -17.22 -12.57 15.05
C ASP A 95 -17.27 -12.80 13.52
N GLU A 96 -17.49 -11.76 12.73
CA GLU A 96 -17.37 -11.81 11.27
C GLU A 96 -15.91 -12.02 10.85
N ALA A 97 -14.99 -11.27 11.46
CA ALA A 97 -13.55 -11.34 11.16
C ALA A 97 -12.99 -12.76 11.35
N TYR A 98 -13.40 -13.45 12.41
CA TYR A 98 -12.98 -14.85 12.70
C TYR A 98 -13.52 -15.87 11.68
N ASN A 99 -14.60 -15.55 10.99
CA ASN A 99 -15.21 -16.41 9.99
C ASN A 99 -14.69 -16.19 8.57
N ILE A 100 -13.79 -15.22 8.37
CA ILE A 100 -13.17 -14.94 7.06
C ILE A 100 -12.24 -16.08 6.65
N LYS A 101 -12.44 -16.58 5.43
CA LYS A 101 -11.67 -17.69 4.86
C LYS A 101 -10.75 -17.17 3.74
N ALA A 102 -9.46 -17.42 3.85
CA ALA A 102 -8.47 -16.99 2.86
C ALA A 102 -8.83 -17.42 1.42
N ALA A 103 -9.40 -18.60 1.23
CA ALA A 103 -9.81 -19.09 -0.08
C ALA A 103 -10.95 -18.26 -0.71
N GLU A 104 -11.89 -17.77 0.08
CA GLU A 104 -12.98 -16.93 -0.40
C GLU A 104 -12.48 -15.50 -0.66
N VAL A 105 -11.63 -14.95 0.21
CA VAL A 105 -10.97 -13.66 -0.05
C VAL A 105 -10.18 -13.72 -1.34
N ARG A 106 -9.45 -14.80 -1.60
CA ARG A 106 -8.72 -14.99 -2.85
C ARG A 106 -9.63 -14.85 -4.08
N LYS A 107 -10.83 -15.43 -4.07
CA LYS A 107 -11.80 -15.30 -5.16
C LYS A 107 -12.27 -13.86 -5.32
N ILE A 108 -12.61 -13.19 -4.21
CA ILE A 108 -13.02 -11.78 -4.23
C ILE A 108 -11.92 -10.90 -4.84
N ILE A 109 -10.68 -11.07 -4.41
CA ILE A 109 -9.53 -10.31 -4.95
C ILE A 109 -9.31 -10.62 -6.44
N GLN A 110 -9.56 -11.86 -6.90
CA GLN A 110 -9.50 -12.18 -8.32
C GLN A 110 -10.57 -11.44 -9.14
N HIS A 111 -11.78 -11.27 -8.63
CA HIS A 111 -12.82 -10.43 -9.27
C HIS A 111 -12.37 -8.96 -9.34
N LEU A 112 -11.84 -8.41 -8.24
CA LEU A 112 -11.31 -7.04 -8.23
C LEU A 112 -10.20 -6.83 -9.26
N ARG A 113 -9.27 -7.78 -9.39
CA ARG A 113 -8.20 -7.72 -10.40
C ARG A 113 -8.68 -7.68 -11.85
N GLY A 114 -9.86 -8.24 -12.12
CA GLY A 114 -10.48 -8.16 -13.45
C GLY A 114 -11.14 -6.80 -13.74
N MET A 115 -11.40 -5.98 -12.72
CA MET A 115 -12.15 -4.74 -12.83
C MET A 115 -11.32 -3.47 -12.69
N PHE A 116 -10.25 -3.53 -11.91
CA PHE A 116 -9.42 -2.38 -11.54
C PHE A 116 -8.02 -2.49 -12.14
N ASP A 117 -7.45 -1.36 -12.50
CA ASP A 117 -6.07 -1.27 -13.00
C ASP A 117 -5.09 -1.55 -11.86
N TYR A 118 -5.44 -1.07 -10.64
CA TYR A 118 -4.69 -1.33 -9.42
C TYR A 118 -5.62 -1.85 -8.31
N VAL A 119 -5.22 -2.96 -7.71
CA VAL A 119 -5.80 -3.48 -6.47
C VAL A 119 -4.72 -3.42 -5.39
N LEU A 120 -4.97 -2.63 -4.35
CA LEU A 120 -4.09 -2.44 -3.22
C LEU A 120 -4.66 -3.20 -2.02
N LEU A 121 -3.79 -3.84 -1.25
CA LEU A 121 -4.18 -4.61 -0.07
C LEU A 121 -3.46 -4.05 1.16
N ASP A 122 -4.23 -3.50 2.11
CA ASP A 122 -3.73 -3.14 3.44
C ASP A 122 -3.85 -4.36 4.35
N THR A 123 -2.75 -4.87 4.91
CA THR A 123 -2.71 -6.13 5.65
C THR A 123 -2.22 -5.99 7.08
N THR A 124 -2.39 -7.04 7.88
CA THR A 124 -1.82 -7.13 9.23
C THR A 124 -0.30 -7.36 9.22
N SER A 125 0.32 -7.34 10.40
CA SER A 125 1.76 -7.56 10.57
C SER A 125 2.12 -9.03 10.87
N MET A 126 1.37 -9.99 10.32
CA MET A 126 1.54 -11.41 10.60
C MET A 126 1.65 -12.24 9.33
N PHE A 127 2.45 -13.29 9.35
CA PHE A 127 2.48 -14.34 8.32
C PHE A 127 1.28 -15.30 8.48
N SER A 128 0.05 -14.77 8.44
CA SER A 128 -1.16 -15.58 8.45
C SER A 128 -1.40 -16.27 7.11
N VAL A 129 -2.25 -17.29 7.07
CA VAL A 129 -2.64 -17.96 5.82
C VAL A 129 -3.23 -16.96 4.81
N LEU A 130 -4.03 -15.99 5.30
CA LEU A 130 -4.58 -14.94 4.46
C LEU A 130 -3.48 -14.06 3.86
N ASN A 131 -2.60 -13.51 4.71
CA ASN A 131 -1.53 -12.63 4.23
C ASN A 131 -0.59 -13.35 3.26
N LEU A 132 -0.16 -14.58 3.56
CA LEU A 132 0.66 -15.37 2.63
C LEU A 132 -0.05 -15.58 1.29
N SER A 133 -1.35 -15.92 1.31
CA SER A 133 -2.14 -16.05 0.08
C SER A 133 -2.21 -14.76 -0.74
N MET A 134 -2.25 -13.61 -0.08
CA MET A 134 -2.26 -12.30 -0.75
C MET A 134 -0.86 -11.94 -1.28
N LEU A 135 0.18 -12.21 -0.52
CA LEU A 135 1.57 -12.04 -0.96
C LEU A 135 1.88 -12.89 -2.20
N ASP A 136 1.39 -14.15 -2.25
CA ASP A 136 1.52 -15.02 -3.42
C ASP A 136 0.92 -14.42 -4.68
N MET A 137 -0.26 -13.79 -4.55
CA MET A 137 -0.99 -13.19 -5.67
C MET A 137 -0.44 -11.82 -6.11
N SER A 138 0.40 -11.19 -5.29
CA SER A 138 0.89 -9.82 -5.51
C SER A 138 1.92 -9.74 -6.63
N THR A 139 1.83 -8.67 -7.40
CA THR A 139 2.87 -8.24 -8.33
C THR A 139 3.98 -7.49 -7.59
N ILE A 140 3.60 -6.66 -6.61
CA ILE A 140 4.50 -5.91 -5.75
C ILE A 140 4.11 -6.16 -4.29
N VAL A 141 5.10 -6.38 -3.44
CA VAL A 141 4.99 -6.44 -1.98
C VAL A 141 5.73 -5.25 -1.42
N THR A 142 5.01 -4.26 -0.94
CA THR A 142 5.56 -3.10 -0.23
C THR A 142 5.80 -3.49 1.24
N PHE A 143 7.05 -3.79 1.57
CA PHE A 143 7.42 -4.24 2.91
C PHE A 143 7.91 -3.05 3.75
N LEU A 144 7.04 -2.56 4.63
CA LEU A 144 7.30 -1.37 5.45
C LEU A 144 8.03 -1.72 6.73
N GLY A 145 9.01 -0.89 7.08
CA GLY A 145 9.69 -0.90 8.36
C GLY A 145 9.89 0.51 8.91
N ILE A 146 10.22 0.58 10.18
CA ILE A 146 10.69 1.77 10.90
C ILE A 146 11.93 1.40 11.71
N VAL A 147 12.79 2.36 11.96
CA VAL A 147 14.05 2.14 12.68
C VAL A 147 14.04 2.74 14.11
N ASP A 148 12.86 2.99 14.65
CA ASP A 148 12.69 3.67 15.95
C ASP A 148 13.31 2.87 17.11
N PHE A 149 13.25 1.52 17.06
CA PHE A 149 13.87 0.66 18.07
C PHE A 149 14.28 -0.70 17.55
N LEU A 150 15.29 -1.29 18.22
CA LEU A 150 15.88 -2.57 17.85
C LEU A 150 14.89 -3.73 17.63
N PRO A 151 13.82 -3.90 18.41
CA PRO A 151 12.84 -4.98 18.16
C PRO A 151 12.16 -4.89 16.79
N THR A 152 11.83 -3.69 16.30
CA THR A 152 11.20 -3.52 14.97
C THR A 152 12.16 -3.88 13.86
N ILE A 153 13.42 -3.48 13.98
CA ILE A 153 14.49 -3.81 13.03
C ILE A 153 14.74 -5.32 13.00
N LYS A 154 14.83 -5.95 14.17
CA LYS A 154 14.97 -7.40 14.28
C LYS A 154 13.79 -8.13 13.60
N ASN A 155 12.57 -7.68 13.84
CA ASN A 155 11.38 -8.27 13.23
C ASN A 155 11.38 -8.07 11.70
N MET A 156 11.83 -6.91 11.22
CA MET A 156 11.99 -6.64 9.79
C MET A 156 13.00 -7.60 9.15
N LYS A 157 14.16 -7.80 9.80
CA LYS A 157 15.15 -8.79 9.35
C LYS A 157 14.57 -10.21 9.28
N ILE A 158 13.90 -10.66 10.35
CA ILE A 158 13.27 -11.98 10.38
C ILE A 158 12.22 -12.09 9.26
N GLY A 159 11.42 -11.06 9.04
CA GLY A 159 10.41 -11.02 7.97
C GLY A 159 11.02 -11.11 6.58
N ASN A 160 12.07 -10.32 6.33
CA ASN A 160 12.78 -10.33 5.05
C ASN A 160 13.40 -11.70 4.77
N ASP A 161 14.09 -12.29 5.76
CA ASP A 161 14.65 -13.64 5.65
C ASP A 161 13.56 -14.70 5.44
N THR A 162 12.40 -14.54 6.08
CA THR A 162 11.26 -15.45 5.91
C THR A 162 10.74 -15.40 4.46
N LEU A 163 10.56 -14.21 3.88
CA LEU A 163 10.14 -14.06 2.50
C LEU A 163 11.14 -14.71 1.53
N LYS A 164 12.43 -14.51 1.76
CA LYS A 164 13.49 -15.17 0.98
C LYS A 164 13.45 -16.70 1.10
N ASN A 165 13.30 -17.23 2.32
CA ASN A 165 13.24 -18.67 2.57
C ASN A 165 11.97 -19.32 1.99
N LEU A 166 10.88 -18.57 1.84
CA LEU A 166 9.67 -18.98 1.14
C LEU A 166 9.80 -18.86 -0.39
N ASN A 167 10.98 -18.53 -0.91
CA ASN A 167 11.30 -18.36 -2.32
C ASN A 167 10.44 -17.29 -3.03
N TYR A 168 10.07 -16.23 -2.32
CA TYR A 168 9.48 -15.08 -2.99
C TYR A 168 10.51 -14.43 -3.93
N ASP A 169 10.05 -14.04 -5.11
CA ASP A 169 10.87 -13.26 -6.02
C ASP A 169 11.25 -11.92 -5.36
N ILE A 170 12.54 -11.72 -5.15
CA ILE A 170 13.08 -10.51 -4.53
C ILE A 170 12.69 -9.26 -5.33
N ASN A 171 12.56 -9.39 -6.66
CA ASN A 171 12.21 -8.26 -7.51
C ASN A 171 10.77 -7.79 -7.32
N LYS A 172 9.91 -8.54 -6.65
CA LYS A 172 8.57 -8.07 -6.29
C LYS A 172 8.49 -7.44 -4.90
N ILE A 173 9.53 -7.61 -4.07
CA ILE A 173 9.60 -7.02 -2.74
C ILE A 173 10.20 -5.63 -2.86
N ARG A 174 9.53 -4.64 -2.27
CA ARG A 174 10.03 -3.26 -2.15
C ARG A 174 10.15 -2.91 -0.68
N LEU A 175 11.38 -2.75 -0.22
CA LEU A 175 11.67 -2.34 1.15
C LEU A 175 11.40 -0.85 1.31
N VAL A 176 10.56 -0.50 2.27
CA VAL A 176 10.19 0.88 2.56
C VAL A 176 10.56 1.24 3.98
N LEU A 177 11.43 2.25 4.13
CA LEU A 177 11.70 2.87 5.41
C LEU A 177 10.72 4.02 5.63
N ASN A 178 9.82 3.89 6.58
CA ASN A 178 8.96 4.97 7.01
C ASN A 178 9.55 5.68 8.24
N ARG A 179 9.23 6.97 8.40
CA ARG A 179 9.75 7.84 9.47
C ARG A 179 11.29 7.86 9.52
N SER A 180 11.91 8.03 8.35
CA SER A 180 13.35 7.86 8.14
C SER A 180 14.24 8.81 8.96
N ASP A 181 13.71 9.97 9.32
CA ASP A 181 14.39 11.02 10.10
C ASP A 181 14.01 11.02 11.59
N SER A 182 13.38 9.93 12.07
CA SER A 182 13.16 9.72 13.50
C SER A 182 14.50 9.70 14.25
N VAL A 183 14.56 10.38 15.38
CA VAL A 183 15.77 10.42 16.22
C VAL A 183 16.02 9.03 16.82
N THR A 184 16.95 8.29 16.27
CA THR A 184 17.34 6.95 16.72
C THR A 184 18.85 6.84 16.86
N ARG A 185 19.30 5.83 17.61
CA ARG A 185 20.73 5.51 17.77
C ARG A 185 21.27 4.60 16.66
N ILE A 186 20.40 4.10 15.81
CA ILE A 186 20.71 3.14 14.75
C ILE A 186 20.56 3.89 13.44
N SER A 187 21.61 3.94 12.63
CA SER A 187 21.58 4.59 11.33
C SER A 187 20.81 3.74 10.30
N ARG A 188 20.36 4.38 9.22
CA ARG A 188 19.77 3.65 8.09
C ARG A 188 20.77 2.66 7.51
N GLU A 189 22.02 3.07 7.38
CA GLU A 189 23.12 2.27 6.83
C GLU A 189 23.35 1.00 7.64
N ASP A 190 23.30 1.09 8.99
CA ASP A 190 23.40 -0.09 9.87
C ASP A 190 22.26 -1.07 9.64
N VAL A 191 21.04 -0.56 9.36
CA VAL A 191 19.87 -1.40 9.07
C VAL A 191 19.99 -2.04 7.70
N GLU A 192 20.39 -1.31 6.67
CA GLU A 192 20.62 -1.83 5.31
C GLU A 192 21.71 -2.92 5.33
N GLU A 193 22.80 -2.72 6.08
CA GLU A 193 23.83 -3.74 6.28
C GLU A 193 23.27 -5.00 6.95
N LEU A 194 22.45 -4.83 7.99
CA LEU A 194 21.79 -5.94 8.69
C LEU A 194 20.80 -6.70 7.77
N LEU A 195 20.04 -6.00 6.94
CA LEU A 195 19.10 -6.60 6.00
C LEU A 195 19.83 -7.27 4.82
N GLY A 196 21.02 -6.78 4.48
CA GLY A 196 21.77 -7.15 3.28
C GLY A 196 21.18 -6.56 1.99
N GLU A 197 20.35 -5.51 2.12
CA GLU A 197 19.64 -4.84 1.03
C GLU A 197 19.38 -3.38 1.39
N SER A 198 19.37 -2.51 0.39
CA SER A 198 18.97 -1.10 0.55
C SER A 198 17.46 -0.93 0.50
N PHE A 199 16.98 0.16 1.08
CA PHE A 199 15.58 0.55 0.96
C PHE A 199 15.30 1.09 -0.44
N ASP A 200 14.22 0.60 -1.07
CA ASP A 200 13.73 1.11 -2.36
C ASP A 200 13.10 2.49 -2.20
N TYR A 201 12.42 2.72 -1.05
CA TYR A 201 11.73 3.98 -0.76
C TYR A 201 12.03 4.43 0.67
N ILE A 202 12.20 5.73 0.82
CA ILE A 202 12.47 6.39 2.09
C ILE A 202 11.41 7.47 2.30
N LEU A 203 10.55 7.27 3.29
CA LEU A 203 9.47 8.19 3.63
C LEU A 203 9.86 8.99 4.88
N PRO A 204 9.92 10.33 4.80
CA PRO A 204 10.25 11.18 5.95
C PRO A 204 9.14 11.13 7.01
N ASN A 205 9.49 11.47 8.25
CA ASN A 205 8.53 11.58 9.32
C ASN A 205 7.84 12.95 9.28
N ASP A 206 6.53 12.94 9.05
CA ASP A 206 5.69 14.13 9.22
C ASP A 206 4.44 13.77 10.00
N PHE A 207 4.62 13.61 11.31
CA PHE A 207 3.52 13.26 12.22
C PHE A 207 2.40 14.29 12.21
N LYS A 208 2.73 15.57 12.03
CA LYS A 208 1.74 16.66 12.01
C LYS A 208 0.86 16.60 10.76
N ALA A 209 1.45 16.43 9.60
CA ALA A 209 0.73 16.29 8.34
C ALA A 209 -0.09 14.98 8.34
N ALA A 210 0.50 13.86 8.78
CA ALA A 210 -0.18 12.58 8.89
C ALA A 210 -1.41 12.66 9.80
N ASN A 211 -1.29 13.25 11.00
CA ASN A 211 -2.42 13.44 11.93
C ASN A 211 -3.53 14.31 11.34
N ARG A 212 -3.17 15.39 10.64
CA ARG A 212 -4.16 16.24 9.97
C ARG A 212 -4.90 15.47 8.88
N SER A 213 -4.18 14.77 8.04
CA SER A 213 -4.74 13.92 6.98
C SER A 213 -5.77 12.92 7.52
N ILE A 214 -5.42 12.21 8.62
CA ILE A 214 -6.34 11.28 9.30
C ILE A 214 -7.55 12.02 9.87
N LYS A 215 -7.34 13.16 10.53
CA LYS A 215 -8.41 13.95 11.14
C LYS A 215 -9.40 14.48 10.10
N ASP A 216 -8.90 14.89 8.95
CA ASP A 216 -9.70 15.51 7.90
C ASP A 216 -10.28 14.45 6.92
N GLY A 217 -9.85 13.19 7.00
CA GLY A 217 -10.26 12.12 6.09
C GLY A 217 -9.73 12.29 4.67
N VAL A 218 -8.67 13.09 4.51
CA VAL A 218 -8.10 13.43 3.20
C VAL A 218 -6.67 12.92 3.12
N PRO A 219 -6.36 12.00 2.19
CA PRO A 219 -4.98 11.58 1.94
C PRO A 219 -4.05 12.76 1.69
N LEU A 220 -2.81 12.70 2.20
CA LEU A 220 -1.82 13.77 2.09
C LEU A 220 -1.62 14.24 0.64
N VAL A 221 -1.57 13.28 -0.29
CA VAL A 221 -1.37 13.53 -1.73
C VAL A 221 -2.52 14.28 -2.40
N LEU A 222 -3.68 14.37 -1.74
CA LEU A 222 -4.85 15.14 -2.19
C LEU A 222 -5.02 16.43 -1.35
N GLY A 223 -4.26 16.59 -0.27
CA GLY A 223 -4.29 17.78 0.56
C GLY A 223 -3.76 19.01 -0.16
N GLY A 224 -4.28 20.19 0.19
CA GLY A 224 -3.84 21.45 -0.43
C GLY A 224 -2.46 21.94 0.04
N GLU A 225 -1.82 21.27 0.99
CA GLU A 225 -0.49 21.62 1.52
C GLU A 225 0.54 20.61 1.04
N GLN A 226 1.54 21.10 0.32
CA GLN A 226 2.69 20.29 -0.10
C GLN A 226 3.55 19.96 1.12
N THR A 227 3.87 18.68 1.29
CA THR A 227 4.70 18.20 2.40
C THR A 227 5.74 17.21 1.89
N PRO A 228 6.94 17.13 2.50
CA PRO A 228 7.96 16.16 2.09
C PRO A 228 7.44 14.71 2.09
N LEU A 229 6.58 14.35 3.05
CA LEU A 229 5.97 13.03 3.10
C LEU A 229 4.97 12.82 1.93
N GLY A 230 4.16 13.84 1.62
CA GLY A 230 3.23 13.81 0.48
C GLY A 230 3.97 13.63 -0.85
N ASP A 231 5.04 14.40 -1.06
CA ASP A 231 5.88 14.31 -2.27
C ASP A 231 6.50 12.90 -2.40
N ALA A 232 7.10 12.37 -1.32
CA ALA A 232 7.67 11.02 -1.32
C ALA A 232 6.63 9.92 -1.62
N LEU A 233 5.38 10.09 -1.18
CA LEU A 233 4.28 9.17 -1.49
C LEU A 233 3.81 9.28 -2.94
N CYS A 234 3.83 10.49 -3.54
CA CYS A 234 3.58 10.68 -4.96
C CYS A 234 4.65 9.99 -5.81
N ASP A 235 5.94 10.21 -5.48
CA ASP A 235 7.06 9.57 -6.17
C ASP A 235 6.98 8.03 -6.10
N MET A 236 6.66 7.49 -4.92
CA MET A 236 6.46 6.05 -4.73
C MET A 236 5.32 5.52 -5.61
N ALA A 237 4.19 6.20 -5.69
CA ALA A 237 3.08 5.81 -6.54
C ALA A 237 3.43 5.91 -8.04
N ALA A 238 4.15 6.95 -8.45
CA ALA A 238 4.62 7.12 -9.83
C ALA A 238 5.51 5.95 -10.27
N GLN A 239 6.46 5.53 -9.42
CA GLN A 239 7.32 4.38 -9.73
C GLN A 239 6.53 3.06 -9.87
N TYR A 240 5.41 2.91 -9.16
CA TYR A 240 4.54 1.73 -9.34
C TYR A 240 3.79 1.73 -10.68
N THR A 241 3.74 2.85 -11.38
CA THR A 241 3.11 2.97 -12.71
C THR A 241 4.07 2.85 -13.87
N ASN A 242 5.37 2.74 -13.63
CA ASN A 242 6.46 2.84 -14.63
C ASN A 242 6.49 4.20 -15.39
N ARG A 243 5.71 5.18 -14.99
CA ARG A 243 5.75 6.52 -15.64
C ARG A 243 7.05 7.26 -15.35
N GLY A 244 7.69 6.99 -14.20
CA GLY A 244 8.99 7.57 -13.89
C GLY A 244 10.13 7.14 -14.84
N LEU A 245 10.00 5.98 -15.48
CA LEU A 245 10.98 5.51 -16.47
C LEU A 245 10.80 6.21 -17.83
N ASP A 246 9.56 6.57 -18.20
CA ASP A 246 9.26 7.26 -19.44
C ASP A 246 9.67 8.74 -19.37
N ASP A 247 9.53 9.37 -18.20
CA ASP A 247 9.93 10.77 -17.99
C ASP A 247 11.47 10.94 -17.97
N GLU A 248 12.21 9.98 -17.40
CA GLU A 248 13.69 9.98 -17.46
C GLU A 248 14.22 9.79 -18.88
N VAL A 249 13.55 8.98 -19.71
CA VAL A 249 13.90 8.80 -21.13
C VAL A 249 13.62 10.07 -21.93
N TYR A 250 12.54 10.80 -21.62
CA TYR A 250 12.22 12.09 -22.27
C TYR A 250 13.20 13.19 -21.87
N ASP A 251 13.68 13.23 -20.62
CA ASP A 251 14.69 14.19 -20.17
C ASP A 251 16.10 13.88 -20.73
N GLU A 252 16.48 12.62 -20.90
CA GLU A 252 17.72 12.25 -21.58
C GLU A 252 17.72 12.62 -23.08
N GLU A 253 16.61 12.44 -23.79
CA GLU A 253 16.49 12.88 -25.18
C GLU A 253 16.49 14.40 -25.31
N ASN A 254 15.87 15.13 -24.38
CA ASN A 254 15.92 16.59 -24.35
C ASN A 254 17.30 17.13 -23.92
N ASN A 255 18.00 16.49 -23.00
CA ASN A 255 19.37 16.88 -22.63
C ASN A 255 20.36 16.66 -23.77
N ASN A 256 20.24 15.59 -24.53
CA ASN A 256 21.07 15.41 -25.72
C ASN A 256 20.77 16.43 -26.85
N SER A 257 19.57 16.98 -26.90
CA SER A 257 19.19 18.01 -27.88
C SER A 257 19.77 19.39 -27.55
N TRP A 258 20.06 19.73 -26.28
CA TRP A 258 20.72 21.02 -25.98
C TRP A 258 22.23 20.99 -26.13
N PHE A 259 22.87 19.84 -25.94
CA PHE A 259 24.31 19.67 -26.23
C PHE A 259 24.62 19.85 -27.73
N SER A 260 23.70 19.48 -28.61
CA SER A 260 23.90 19.69 -30.07
C SER A 260 23.78 21.16 -30.53
N ARG A 261 23.21 22.04 -29.69
CA ARG A 261 23.07 23.48 -29.98
C ARG A 261 24.24 24.35 -29.52
N LEU A 262 25.21 23.77 -28.78
CA LEU A 262 26.38 24.48 -28.28
C LEU A 262 27.61 24.35 -29.17
N PHE A 263 27.54 23.57 -30.27
CA PHE A 263 28.66 23.31 -31.18
C PHE A 263 28.34 23.60 -32.66
N HIS A 264 27.41 24.56 -32.91
CA HIS A 264 27.22 25.14 -34.23
C HIS A 264 27.22 26.66 -34.17
#